data_828a7746f72a9006d82c7ab534ab4223
#
_entry.id   828a7746f72a9006d82c7ab534ab4223
#
_cell.length_a   1.000
_cell.length_b   1.000
_cell.length_c   1.000
_cell.angle_alpha   90.00
_cell.angle_beta   90.00
_cell.angle_gamma   90.00
#
_symmetry.space_group_name_H-M   'P 1'
#
loop_
_entity.id
_entity.type
_entity.pdbx_description
1 polymer ?
#
loop_
_entity_poly.entity_id
_entity_poly.type
_entity_poly.pdbx_seq_one_letter_code
_entity_poly.pdbx_strand_id
1 'polypeptide(L)'
;MKMAESHPDVVLSVRDLRVAFGRNSPVEVVHGVDFDIAPGEVVAVVGESGSGKSVTALSVMGLLPEGAHATGSIALHGRELLGLRPKELQQVRGAQVALISQDPVASLNPVFTIGFQVVEAVRAHDRSLGRRAARRRAVELLELVDIPDPQRRMGQYPHELSGGQCQRVGIAMALASDPRLLIADEPTTALDVTVQAEVLDVLARLGRRDGRGILLITHDMGVVADIADRVVVMRDGALVEDGPVQEVLTSPAAAYTRQLLDAVPRLGQRDEEEPAASDRLMLEVRDLVVEYGGRLRGVVRAVDDVSLDVRRGEILGLVGESGSGKSTIGRAIIGAAPVTEGGIVIDGTDMSTVSRAERTRIRRRIGVVFQNPATSLNPRYTVRESIAEPVATIGGLRGRELRERVESLLIDVDLADRRDHYPHQLSGGQRQRVAIARAVSLDPTILIADEPTSALDVSVQAQVLDVFRRLQERLRFACVFISHDLAVVDELCDRVAVLHHGRIMETGPRAQVLRRPQVAYTQRLIAAAPVPDPVLQRARRAERLAASAS
;
A
#
# COMPACT_ATOMS: atom_id res chain seq x y z
N MET A 1 38.81 -16.72 -15.95
CA MET A 1 38.64 -15.37 -15.42
C MET A 1 38.40 -14.46 -16.64
N LYS A 2 37.16 -14.36 -17.13
CA LYS A 2 36.77 -13.42 -18.18
C LYS A 2 36.58 -12.06 -17.51
N MET A 3 37.44 -11.11 -17.86
CA MET A 3 37.23 -9.72 -17.50
C MET A 3 35.91 -9.26 -18.14
N ALA A 4 34.98 -8.80 -17.31
CA ALA A 4 33.73 -8.20 -17.77
C ALA A 4 34.10 -6.96 -18.60
N GLU A 5 33.60 -6.90 -19.83
CA GLU A 5 33.61 -5.70 -20.64
C GLU A 5 32.78 -4.64 -19.90
N SER A 6 33.47 -3.66 -19.31
CA SER A 6 32.79 -2.51 -18.70
C SER A 6 32.24 -1.63 -19.82
N HIS A 7 30.94 -1.62 -20.01
CA HIS A 7 30.27 -0.57 -20.77
C HIS A 7 30.50 0.76 -20.02
N PRO A 8 31.12 1.79 -20.67
CA PRO A 8 31.53 3.01 -19.97
C PRO A 8 30.40 3.90 -19.47
N ASP A 9 29.13 3.58 -19.77
CA ASP A 9 27.94 4.39 -19.46
C ASP A 9 26.92 3.69 -18.54
N VAL A 10 27.36 2.84 -17.60
CA VAL A 10 26.46 2.14 -16.66
C VAL A 10 26.62 2.72 -15.26
N VAL A 11 25.51 3.13 -14.63
CA VAL A 11 25.48 3.61 -13.24
C VAL A 11 25.61 2.44 -12.25
N LEU A 12 24.80 1.41 -12.44
CA LEU A 12 24.83 0.19 -11.62
C LEU A 12 24.92 -1.04 -12.52
N SER A 13 25.84 -1.95 -12.21
CA SER A 13 25.94 -3.26 -12.85
C SER A 13 25.91 -4.34 -11.79
N VAL A 14 24.97 -5.27 -11.91
CA VAL A 14 24.81 -6.44 -11.04
C VAL A 14 25.05 -7.69 -11.88
N ARG A 15 25.93 -8.60 -11.42
CA ARG A 15 26.28 -9.83 -12.14
C ARG A 15 26.33 -11.02 -11.20
N ASP A 16 25.62 -12.10 -11.58
CA ASP A 16 25.48 -13.36 -10.83
C ASP A 16 25.28 -13.14 -9.34
N LEU A 17 24.44 -12.14 -8.98
CA LEU A 17 24.18 -11.83 -7.58
C LEU A 17 23.43 -12.97 -6.94
N ARG A 18 24.05 -13.57 -5.91
CA ARG A 18 23.45 -14.59 -5.06
C ARG A 18 23.47 -14.13 -3.62
N VAL A 19 22.37 -14.36 -2.92
CA VAL A 19 22.27 -14.02 -1.50
C VAL A 19 21.73 -15.21 -0.73
N ALA A 20 22.43 -15.60 0.34
CA ALA A 20 22.03 -16.68 1.22
C ALA A 20 21.99 -16.22 2.69
N PHE A 21 21.07 -16.76 3.45
CA PHE A 21 20.90 -16.53 4.90
C PHE A 21 21.26 -17.78 5.70
N GLY A 22 21.94 -17.59 6.82
CA GLY A 22 22.32 -18.65 7.75
C GLY A 22 23.80 -19.05 7.64
N ARG A 23 24.44 -19.27 8.81
CA ARG A 23 25.86 -19.62 8.91
C ARG A 23 26.12 -21.13 8.71
N ASN A 24 25.26 -21.98 9.28
CA ASN A 24 25.49 -23.41 9.31
C ASN A 24 24.71 -24.20 8.25
N SER A 25 23.62 -23.62 7.74
CA SER A 25 22.81 -24.21 6.67
C SER A 25 22.25 -23.04 5.85
N PRO A 26 23.04 -22.49 4.91
CA PRO A 26 22.64 -21.31 4.16
C PRO A 26 21.45 -21.64 3.25
N VAL A 27 20.39 -20.82 3.36
CA VAL A 27 19.24 -20.83 2.45
C VAL A 27 19.44 -19.71 1.46
N GLU A 28 19.66 -20.06 0.21
CA GLU A 28 19.78 -19.08 -0.87
C GLU A 28 18.40 -18.49 -1.18
N VAL A 29 18.31 -17.15 -1.30
CA VAL A 29 17.07 -16.41 -1.56
C VAL A 29 17.17 -15.52 -2.80
N VAL A 30 18.37 -15.33 -3.35
CA VAL A 30 18.63 -14.70 -4.65
C VAL A 30 19.59 -15.60 -5.42
N HIS A 31 19.22 -15.98 -6.64
CA HIS A 31 19.80 -17.09 -7.40
C HIS A 31 20.45 -16.63 -8.72
N GLY A 32 21.50 -15.82 -8.66
CA GLY A 32 22.25 -15.41 -9.85
C GLY A 32 21.50 -14.39 -10.70
N VAL A 33 21.23 -13.21 -10.13
CA VAL A 33 20.51 -12.12 -10.80
C VAL A 33 21.49 -11.21 -11.53
N ASP A 34 21.18 -10.89 -12.81
CA ASP A 34 21.96 -10.02 -13.69
C ASP A 34 21.09 -8.88 -14.18
N PHE A 35 21.49 -7.63 -13.98
CA PHE A 35 20.89 -6.44 -14.62
C PHE A 35 21.82 -5.24 -14.52
N ASP A 36 21.59 -4.24 -15.38
CA ASP A 36 22.28 -2.96 -15.39
C ASP A 36 21.28 -1.81 -15.24
N ILE A 37 21.78 -0.64 -14.84
CA ILE A 37 21.03 0.61 -14.87
C ILE A 37 21.89 1.66 -15.56
N ALA A 38 21.39 2.25 -16.65
CA ALA A 38 22.04 3.34 -17.37
C ALA A 38 21.78 4.71 -16.70
N PRO A 39 22.57 5.76 -17.01
CA PRO A 39 22.28 7.11 -16.57
C PRO A 39 20.90 7.59 -17.05
N GLY A 40 20.08 8.08 -16.12
CA GLY A 40 18.73 8.57 -16.42
C GLY A 40 17.67 7.47 -16.62
N GLU A 41 18.06 6.19 -16.55
CA GLU A 41 17.14 5.07 -16.70
C GLU A 41 16.41 4.77 -15.39
N VAL A 42 15.12 4.47 -15.49
CA VAL A 42 14.29 3.94 -14.40
C VAL A 42 14.06 2.46 -14.66
N VAL A 43 14.73 1.60 -13.88
CA VAL A 43 14.54 0.14 -13.94
C VAL A 43 13.63 -0.28 -12.81
N ALA A 44 12.46 -0.84 -13.14
CA ALA A 44 11.54 -1.39 -12.16
C ALA A 44 11.84 -2.87 -11.92
N VAL A 45 11.99 -3.27 -10.65
CA VAL A 45 12.07 -4.67 -10.22
C VAL A 45 10.74 -5.06 -9.62
N VAL A 46 10.06 -6.02 -10.24
CA VAL A 46 8.71 -6.47 -9.88
C VAL A 46 8.68 -7.97 -9.57
N GLY A 47 7.61 -8.42 -8.89
CA GLY A 47 7.39 -9.83 -8.51
C GLY A 47 6.65 -9.93 -7.19
N GLU A 48 6.28 -11.14 -6.80
CA GLU A 48 5.59 -11.42 -5.55
C GLU A 48 6.45 -11.16 -4.31
N SER A 49 5.82 -11.06 -3.13
CA SER A 49 6.53 -10.97 -1.84
C SER A 49 7.42 -12.20 -1.63
N GLY A 50 8.63 -11.95 -1.17
CA GLY A 50 9.62 -13.02 -1.03
C GLY A 50 10.38 -13.38 -2.31
N SER A 51 10.13 -12.74 -3.46
CA SER A 51 10.88 -13.00 -4.70
C SER A 51 12.32 -12.46 -4.71
N GLY A 52 12.78 -11.81 -3.62
CA GLY A 52 14.16 -11.35 -3.49
C GLY A 52 14.41 -9.88 -3.83
N LYS A 53 13.39 -9.10 -4.24
CA LYS A 53 13.52 -7.68 -4.67
C LYS A 53 14.23 -6.78 -3.65
N SER A 54 13.68 -6.68 -2.45
CA SER A 54 14.27 -5.84 -1.38
C SER A 54 15.62 -6.36 -0.91
N VAL A 55 15.84 -7.69 -0.94
CA VAL A 55 17.16 -8.29 -0.63
C VAL A 55 18.19 -7.87 -1.67
N THR A 56 17.83 -7.85 -2.96
CA THR A 56 18.67 -7.35 -4.05
C THR A 56 19.04 -5.88 -3.84
N ALA A 57 18.06 -5.01 -3.51
CA ALA A 57 18.31 -3.61 -3.21
C ALA A 57 19.21 -3.40 -1.98
N LEU A 58 18.96 -4.14 -0.89
CA LEU A 58 19.80 -4.11 0.31
C LEU A 58 21.22 -4.60 0.05
N SER A 59 21.42 -5.52 -0.91
CA SER A 59 22.74 -5.96 -1.33
C SER A 59 23.52 -4.83 -2.00
N VAL A 60 22.88 -4.04 -2.87
CA VAL A 60 23.49 -2.85 -3.49
C VAL A 60 23.92 -1.83 -2.43
N MET A 61 23.12 -1.67 -1.38
CA MET A 61 23.42 -0.78 -0.25
C MET A 61 24.43 -1.38 0.74
N GLY A 62 24.78 -2.68 0.63
CA GLY A 62 25.54 -3.39 1.65
C GLY A 62 24.86 -3.39 3.03
N LEU A 63 23.52 -3.39 3.06
CA LEU A 63 22.67 -3.35 4.26
C LEU A 63 22.00 -4.69 4.56
N LEU A 64 22.57 -5.79 4.08
CA LEU A 64 22.07 -7.11 4.41
C LEU A 64 22.14 -7.37 5.93
N PRO A 65 21.14 -8.04 6.53
CA PRO A 65 21.15 -8.35 7.95
C PRO A 65 22.27 -9.33 8.32
N GLU A 66 22.59 -9.39 9.61
CA GLU A 66 23.61 -10.32 10.13
C GLU A 66 23.30 -11.77 9.75
N GLY A 67 24.33 -12.48 9.28
CA GLY A 67 24.20 -13.86 8.81
C GLY A 67 23.78 -14.02 7.35
N ALA A 68 23.53 -12.92 6.64
CA ALA A 68 23.37 -12.95 5.20
C ALA A 68 24.71 -12.79 4.49
N HIS A 69 24.90 -13.53 3.39
CA HIS A 69 26.10 -13.50 2.56
C HIS A 69 25.71 -13.27 1.11
N ALA A 70 26.31 -12.24 0.48
CA ALA A 70 26.17 -11.97 -0.94
C ALA A 70 27.44 -12.40 -1.69
N THR A 71 27.27 -12.98 -2.88
CA THR A 71 28.34 -13.33 -3.83
C THR A 71 27.96 -12.84 -5.22
N GLY A 72 28.89 -12.87 -6.16
CA GLY A 72 28.75 -12.26 -7.49
C GLY A 72 29.48 -10.94 -7.56
N SER A 73 28.94 -9.95 -8.28
CA SER A 73 29.50 -8.60 -8.42
C SER A 73 28.40 -7.54 -8.42
N ILE A 74 28.64 -6.45 -7.70
CA ILE A 74 27.82 -5.24 -7.71
C ILE A 74 28.74 -4.05 -7.94
N ALA A 75 28.76 -3.52 -9.14
CA ALA A 75 29.60 -2.38 -9.50
C ALA A 75 28.77 -1.10 -9.65
N LEU A 76 29.13 -0.06 -8.91
CA LEU A 76 28.57 1.29 -9.03
C LEU A 76 29.60 2.19 -9.72
N HIS A 77 29.28 2.69 -10.92
CA HIS A 77 30.24 3.39 -11.79
C HIS A 77 31.56 2.63 -11.93
N GLY A 78 31.52 1.32 -12.13
CA GLY A 78 32.68 0.46 -12.26
C GLY A 78 33.42 0.15 -10.95
N ARG A 79 33.00 0.70 -9.82
CA ARG A 79 33.56 0.39 -8.50
C ARG A 79 32.80 -0.78 -7.87
N GLU A 80 33.49 -1.88 -7.57
CA GLU A 80 32.92 -3.03 -6.87
C GLU A 80 32.53 -2.65 -5.44
N LEU A 81 31.30 -3.01 -5.05
CA LEU A 81 30.73 -2.74 -3.72
C LEU A 81 30.80 -3.96 -2.79
N LEU A 82 30.72 -5.19 -3.33
CA LEU A 82 30.82 -6.39 -2.52
C LEU A 82 32.24 -6.52 -1.95
N GLY A 83 32.32 -6.81 -0.65
CA GLY A 83 33.58 -6.93 0.06
C GLY A 83 34.21 -5.61 0.51
N LEU A 84 33.58 -4.45 0.25
CA LEU A 84 34.04 -3.18 0.82
C LEU A 84 33.92 -3.18 2.35
N ARG A 85 34.90 -2.57 3.00
CA ARG A 85 34.88 -2.39 4.47
C ARG A 85 33.73 -1.42 4.87
N PRO A 86 33.19 -1.53 6.10
CA PRO A 86 32.09 -0.68 6.57
C PRO A 86 32.33 0.84 6.39
N LYS A 87 33.59 1.31 6.60
CA LYS A 87 33.95 2.72 6.41
C LYS A 87 33.90 3.15 4.93
N GLU A 88 34.22 2.27 3.99
CA GLU A 88 34.16 2.53 2.55
C GLU A 88 32.71 2.54 2.07
N LEU A 89 31.87 1.62 2.54
CA LEU A 89 30.43 1.61 2.29
C LEU A 89 29.75 2.87 2.84
N GLN A 90 30.19 3.38 4.00
CA GLN A 90 29.67 4.63 4.57
C GLN A 90 29.92 5.84 3.66
N GLN A 91 31.03 5.85 2.89
CA GLN A 91 31.33 6.91 1.93
C GLN A 91 30.49 6.80 0.65
N VAL A 92 30.00 5.61 0.32
CA VAL A 92 29.13 5.36 -0.84
C VAL A 92 27.67 5.67 -0.52
N ARG A 93 27.21 5.22 0.66
CA ARG A 93 25.84 5.41 1.11
C ARG A 93 25.53 6.89 1.30
N GLY A 94 24.44 7.35 0.74
CA GLY A 94 24.00 8.75 0.75
C GLY A 94 24.74 9.65 -0.24
N ALA A 95 26.03 9.43 -0.49
CA ALA A 95 26.82 10.25 -1.42
C ALA A 95 26.75 9.79 -2.87
N GLN A 96 26.70 8.48 -3.12
CA GLN A 96 26.67 7.91 -4.49
C GLN A 96 25.37 7.11 -4.74
N VAL A 97 24.89 6.41 -3.74
CA VAL A 97 23.62 5.67 -3.76
C VAL A 97 22.79 6.03 -2.54
N ALA A 98 21.50 6.33 -2.73
CA ALA A 98 20.58 6.62 -1.65
C ALA A 98 19.34 5.74 -1.73
N LEU A 99 18.75 5.43 -0.56
CA LEU A 99 17.57 4.60 -0.40
C LEU A 99 16.38 5.47 0.02
N ILE A 100 15.28 5.33 -0.69
CA ILE A 100 13.95 5.82 -0.32
C ILE A 100 13.19 4.60 0.20
N SER A 101 12.84 4.61 1.49
CA SER A 101 12.24 3.47 2.17
C SER A 101 10.73 3.39 1.97
N GLN A 102 10.19 2.20 2.17
CA GLN A 102 8.77 1.86 2.03
C GLN A 102 7.87 2.60 3.03
N ASP A 103 8.31 2.80 4.28
CA ASP A 103 7.53 3.49 5.32
C ASP A 103 8.06 4.91 5.52
N PRO A 104 7.34 5.93 5.00
CA PRO A 104 7.78 7.33 5.09
C PRO A 104 7.75 7.86 6.52
N VAL A 105 6.84 7.37 7.35
CA VAL A 105 6.70 7.85 8.74
C VAL A 105 7.75 7.22 9.63
N ALA A 106 8.02 5.92 9.48
CA ALA A 106 9.07 5.23 10.23
C ALA A 106 10.48 5.67 9.83
N SER A 107 10.68 6.19 8.61
CA SER A 107 11.98 6.72 8.15
C SER A 107 12.37 8.03 8.80
N LEU A 108 11.40 8.78 9.33
CA LEU A 108 11.61 10.06 10.02
C LEU A 108 11.58 9.87 11.53
N ASN A 109 12.52 10.53 12.23
CA ASN A 109 12.51 10.49 13.69
C ASN A 109 11.44 11.45 14.25
N PRO A 110 10.42 10.96 14.98
CA PRO A 110 9.27 11.78 15.40
C PRO A 110 9.60 12.84 16.45
N VAL A 111 10.77 12.78 17.10
CA VAL A 111 11.18 13.75 18.13
C VAL A 111 12.00 14.92 17.59
N PHE A 112 12.37 14.89 16.30
CA PHE A 112 13.08 15.98 15.64
C PHE A 112 12.22 16.65 14.57
N THR A 113 12.43 17.96 14.40
CA THR A 113 11.76 18.71 13.34
C THR A 113 12.27 18.28 11.96
N ILE A 114 11.43 18.46 10.93
CA ILE A 114 11.79 18.19 9.53
C ILE A 114 13.08 18.92 9.15
N GLY A 115 13.17 20.21 9.49
CA GLY A 115 14.35 21.01 9.17
C GLY A 115 15.62 20.51 9.83
N PHE A 116 15.55 20.00 11.07
CA PHE A 116 16.71 19.39 11.71
C PHE A 116 17.19 18.17 10.93
N GLN A 117 16.27 17.26 10.56
CA GLN A 117 16.61 16.00 9.90
C GLN A 117 17.19 16.23 8.49
N VAL A 118 16.58 17.11 7.68
CA VAL A 118 17.11 17.44 6.34
C VAL A 118 18.47 18.14 6.43
N VAL A 119 18.66 19.06 7.39
CA VAL A 119 19.97 19.72 7.60
C VAL A 119 21.04 18.72 8.03
N GLU A 120 20.71 17.75 8.90
CA GLU A 120 21.65 16.69 9.27
C GLU A 120 22.00 15.79 8.08
N ALA A 121 21.04 15.45 7.22
CA ALA A 121 21.30 14.71 6.00
C ALA A 121 22.26 15.46 5.06
N VAL A 122 22.05 16.78 4.86
CA VAL A 122 22.95 17.64 4.07
C VAL A 122 24.36 17.68 4.64
N ARG A 123 24.51 17.68 5.96
CA ARG A 123 25.82 17.78 6.64
C ARG A 123 26.49 16.42 6.87
N ALA A 124 25.79 15.33 6.65
CA ALA A 124 26.33 13.98 6.88
C ALA A 124 27.61 13.70 6.09
N HIS A 125 27.68 14.19 4.84
CA HIS A 125 28.82 14.01 3.94
C HIS A 125 29.68 15.26 3.72
N ASP A 126 29.17 16.45 4.12
CA ASP A 126 29.92 17.70 4.09
C ASP A 126 29.80 18.45 5.41
N ARG A 127 30.66 18.08 6.37
CA ARG A 127 30.74 18.75 7.69
C ARG A 127 31.32 20.16 7.64
N SER A 128 31.97 20.54 6.53
CA SER A 128 32.52 21.89 6.35
C SER A 128 31.42 22.90 6.05
N LEU A 129 30.24 22.45 5.61
CA LEU A 129 29.11 23.31 5.30
C LEU A 129 28.57 24.00 6.57
N GLY A 130 28.65 25.33 6.59
CA GLY A 130 28.16 26.12 7.71
C GLY A 130 26.64 25.99 7.89
N ARG A 131 26.13 26.10 9.12
CA ARG A 131 24.69 25.92 9.46
C ARG A 131 23.74 26.72 8.57
N ARG A 132 24.08 27.97 8.22
CA ARG A 132 23.22 28.80 7.35
C ARG A 132 23.15 28.26 5.92
N ALA A 133 24.26 27.79 5.37
CA ALA A 133 24.32 27.20 4.04
C ALA A 133 23.58 25.85 3.99
N ALA A 134 23.78 24.99 4.98
CA ALA A 134 23.04 23.74 5.12
C ALA A 134 21.51 23.97 5.24
N ARG A 135 21.08 25.00 5.99
CA ARG A 135 19.67 25.35 6.09
C ARG A 135 19.08 25.84 4.76
N ARG A 136 19.82 26.66 3.98
CA ARG A 136 19.37 27.07 2.64
C ARG A 136 19.24 25.86 1.71
N ARG A 137 20.26 24.99 1.71
CA ARG A 137 20.21 23.75 0.92
C ARG A 137 19.05 22.85 1.30
N ALA A 138 18.71 22.74 2.58
CA ALA A 138 17.56 21.99 3.06
C ALA A 138 16.24 22.58 2.54
N VAL A 139 16.08 23.89 2.47
CA VAL A 139 14.91 24.54 1.88
C VAL A 139 14.83 24.25 0.37
N GLU A 140 15.94 24.39 -0.37
CA GLU A 140 16.01 24.07 -1.80
C GLU A 140 15.62 22.61 -2.09
N LEU A 141 16.05 21.67 -1.24
CA LEU A 141 15.67 20.25 -1.36
C LEU A 141 14.18 20.03 -1.12
N LEU A 142 13.59 20.72 -0.14
CA LEU A 142 12.15 20.64 0.11
C LEU A 142 11.33 21.29 -1.02
N GLU A 143 11.83 22.35 -1.64
CA GLU A 143 11.24 22.94 -2.85
C GLU A 143 11.33 21.99 -4.05
N LEU A 144 12.47 21.32 -4.24
CA LEU A 144 12.70 20.36 -5.31
C LEU A 144 11.69 19.19 -5.30
N VAL A 145 11.23 18.79 -4.11
CA VAL A 145 10.24 17.73 -3.92
C VAL A 145 8.81 18.27 -3.70
N ASP A 146 8.55 19.51 -4.11
CA ASP A 146 7.24 20.15 -4.08
C ASP A 146 6.58 20.19 -2.69
N ILE A 147 7.37 20.39 -1.62
CA ILE A 147 6.81 20.65 -0.29
C ILE A 147 6.29 22.11 -0.25
N PRO A 148 4.99 22.34 0.03
CA PRO A 148 4.44 23.70 0.12
C PRO A 148 4.99 24.43 1.34
N ASP A 149 5.28 25.72 1.22
CA ASP A 149 5.81 26.59 2.29
C ASP A 149 7.03 25.97 3.03
N PRO A 150 8.12 25.58 2.33
CA PRO A 150 9.18 24.75 2.90
C PRO A 150 9.83 25.42 4.11
N GLN A 151 9.96 26.75 4.13
CA GLN A 151 10.51 27.50 5.26
C GLN A 151 9.70 27.33 6.54
N ARG A 152 8.37 27.32 6.44
CA ARG A 152 7.45 27.07 7.56
C ARG A 152 7.52 25.59 7.99
N ARG A 153 7.53 24.67 7.01
CA ARG A 153 7.58 23.22 7.27
C ARG A 153 8.86 22.76 7.95
N MET A 154 9.98 23.48 7.79
CA MET A 154 11.22 23.22 8.52
C MET A 154 11.05 23.17 10.05
N GLY A 155 10.08 23.90 10.61
CA GLY A 155 9.81 23.92 12.05
C GLY A 155 8.84 22.85 12.53
N GLN A 156 8.22 22.10 11.64
CA GLN A 156 7.22 21.09 11.98
C GLN A 156 7.85 19.72 12.27
N TYR A 157 7.10 18.89 12.98
CA TYR A 157 7.45 17.50 13.26
C TYR A 157 6.78 16.55 12.26
N PRO A 158 7.28 15.31 12.07
CA PRO A 158 6.70 14.35 11.15
C PRO A 158 5.20 14.10 11.34
N HIS A 159 4.72 14.05 12.58
CA HIS A 159 3.31 13.84 12.90
C HIS A 159 2.38 15.03 12.55
N GLU A 160 2.92 16.17 12.14
CA GLU A 160 2.18 17.34 11.66
C GLU A 160 2.06 17.38 10.13
N LEU A 161 2.65 16.38 9.42
CA LEU A 161 2.64 16.25 7.97
C LEU A 161 1.76 15.07 7.53
N SER A 162 1.26 15.14 6.29
CA SER A 162 0.61 13.97 5.67
C SER A 162 1.65 12.89 5.30
N GLY A 163 1.20 11.63 5.09
CA GLY A 163 2.07 10.54 4.66
C GLY A 163 2.88 10.87 3.40
N GLY A 164 2.24 11.46 2.38
CA GLY A 164 2.92 11.89 1.16
C GLY A 164 3.92 13.04 1.38
N GLN A 165 3.64 13.96 2.29
CA GLN A 165 4.61 14.98 2.67
C GLN A 165 5.80 14.37 3.40
N CYS A 166 5.60 13.40 4.29
CA CYS A 166 6.68 12.65 4.94
C CYS A 166 7.52 11.91 3.89
N GLN A 167 6.88 11.28 2.88
CA GLN A 167 7.59 10.60 1.79
C GLN A 167 8.44 11.58 0.99
N ARG A 168 7.90 12.73 0.61
CA ARG A 168 8.66 13.77 -0.11
C ARG A 168 9.82 14.32 0.72
N VAL A 169 9.66 14.45 2.03
CA VAL A 169 10.79 14.78 2.94
C VAL A 169 11.84 13.68 2.94
N GLY A 170 11.44 12.40 2.96
CA GLY A 170 12.36 11.27 2.83
C GLY A 170 13.15 11.31 1.50
N ILE A 171 12.47 11.64 0.40
CA ILE A 171 13.13 11.86 -0.91
C ILE A 171 14.10 13.05 -0.84
N ALA A 172 13.73 14.17 -0.23
CA ALA A 172 14.61 15.32 -0.04
C ALA A 172 15.89 14.96 0.76
N MET A 173 15.74 14.14 1.80
CA MET A 173 16.88 13.63 2.57
C MET A 173 17.77 12.68 1.74
N ALA A 174 17.17 11.82 0.93
CA ALA A 174 17.91 10.94 0.02
C ALA A 174 18.72 11.73 -1.01
N LEU A 175 18.23 12.90 -1.43
CA LEU A 175 18.90 13.80 -2.40
C LEU A 175 19.96 14.72 -1.77
N ALA A 176 20.13 14.69 -0.46
CA ALA A 176 20.94 15.68 0.27
C ALA A 176 22.38 15.82 -0.24
N SER A 177 22.98 14.71 -0.68
CA SER A 177 24.36 14.65 -1.20
C SER A 177 24.44 14.41 -2.70
N ASP A 178 23.35 14.61 -3.43
CA ASP A 178 23.27 14.50 -4.89
C ASP A 178 23.71 13.13 -5.45
N PRO A 179 23.11 12.01 -4.98
CA PRO A 179 23.49 10.66 -5.38
C PRO A 179 23.22 10.41 -6.87
N ARG A 180 24.04 9.54 -7.50
CA ARG A 180 23.88 9.12 -8.89
C ARG A 180 22.89 7.97 -9.07
N LEU A 181 22.64 7.20 -8.03
CA LEU A 181 21.67 6.10 -7.99
C LEU A 181 20.68 6.33 -6.87
N LEU A 182 19.41 6.28 -7.19
CA LEU A 182 18.32 6.23 -6.20
C LEU A 182 17.71 4.82 -6.19
N ILE A 183 17.61 4.21 -5.03
CA ILE A 183 16.86 2.98 -4.82
C ILE A 183 15.55 3.38 -4.14
N ALA A 184 14.43 3.13 -4.78
CA ALA A 184 13.10 3.41 -4.27
C ALA A 184 12.40 2.07 -3.98
N ASP A 185 12.37 1.66 -2.71
CA ASP A 185 11.74 0.42 -2.27
C ASP A 185 10.30 0.71 -1.87
N GLU A 186 9.37 0.36 -2.75
CA GLU A 186 7.92 0.60 -2.62
C GLU A 186 7.56 2.05 -2.21
N PRO A 187 8.02 3.07 -2.94
CA PRO A 187 7.98 4.46 -2.48
C PRO A 187 6.57 5.07 -2.39
N THR A 188 5.55 4.36 -2.86
CA THR A 188 4.15 4.82 -2.89
C THR A 188 3.20 3.92 -2.11
N THR A 189 3.70 2.86 -1.48
CA THR A 189 2.88 1.98 -0.63
C THR A 189 2.25 2.75 0.51
N ALA A 190 0.99 2.50 0.80
CA ALA A 190 0.15 3.20 1.79
C ALA A 190 -0.14 4.69 1.50
N LEU A 191 0.12 5.17 0.29
CA LEU A 191 -0.32 6.48 -0.18
C LEU A 191 -1.62 6.35 -0.99
N ASP A 192 -2.48 7.36 -0.91
CA ASP A 192 -3.62 7.45 -1.82
C ASP A 192 -3.18 7.78 -3.26
N VAL A 193 -4.04 7.48 -4.23
CA VAL A 193 -3.71 7.55 -5.66
C VAL A 193 -3.27 8.94 -6.12
N THR A 194 -3.81 10.02 -5.52
CA THR A 194 -3.45 11.39 -5.86
C THR A 194 -2.04 11.72 -5.37
N VAL A 195 -1.74 11.40 -4.11
CA VAL A 195 -0.42 11.60 -3.50
C VAL A 195 0.63 10.68 -4.14
N GLN A 196 0.26 9.44 -4.47
CA GLN A 196 1.11 8.52 -5.23
C GLN A 196 1.55 9.14 -6.56
N ALA A 197 0.59 9.70 -7.33
CA ALA A 197 0.90 10.35 -8.59
C ALA A 197 1.88 11.53 -8.43
N GLU A 198 1.71 12.36 -7.39
CA GLU A 198 2.63 13.46 -7.09
C GLU A 198 4.05 12.98 -6.74
N VAL A 199 4.18 11.90 -5.96
CA VAL A 199 5.49 11.31 -5.60
C VAL A 199 6.17 10.73 -6.84
N LEU A 200 5.42 10.04 -7.73
CA LEU A 200 5.94 9.50 -8.98
C LEU A 200 6.40 10.61 -9.94
N ASP A 201 5.68 11.73 -9.99
CA ASP A 201 6.08 12.90 -10.78
C ASP A 201 7.42 13.48 -10.31
N VAL A 202 7.64 13.55 -9.00
CA VAL A 202 8.93 13.94 -8.41
C VAL A 202 10.03 12.98 -8.82
N LEU A 203 9.85 11.66 -8.64
CA LEU A 203 10.86 10.64 -8.97
C LEU A 203 11.24 10.66 -10.46
N ALA A 204 10.26 10.71 -11.36
CA ALA A 204 10.52 10.74 -12.78
C ALA A 204 11.23 12.03 -13.25
N ARG A 205 10.91 13.17 -12.63
CA ARG A 205 11.61 14.43 -12.89
C ARG A 205 13.08 14.34 -12.45
N LEU A 206 13.35 13.73 -11.31
CA LEU A 206 14.70 13.53 -10.77
C LEU A 206 15.55 12.60 -11.63
N GLY A 207 15.00 11.51 -12.16
CA GLY A 207 15.70 10.61 -13.08
C GLY A 207 16.11 11.31 -14.36
N ARG A 208 15.15 11.96 -15.03
CA ARG A 208 15.37 12.57 -16.37
C ARG A 208 16.28 13.82 -16.34
N ARG A 209 16.13 14.69 -15.33
CA ARG A 209 16.78 16.00 -15.30
C ARG A 209 18.28 15.92 -15.08
N ASP A 210 18.72 15.00 -14.21
CA ASP A 210 20.08 15.00 -13.69
C ASP A 210 20.86 13.72 -14.08
N GLY A 211 20.29 12.89 -14.97
CA GLY A 211 20.91 11.64 -15.41
C GLY A 211 21.11 10.61 -14.30
N ARG A 212 20.27 10.64 -13.25
CA ARG A 212 20.32 9.67 -12.15
C ARG A 212 19.69 8.36 -12.56
N GLY A 213 20.36 7.24 -12.30
CA GLY A 213 19.73 5.93 -12.36
C GLY A 213 18.73 5.76 -11.22
N ILE A 214 17.60 5.13 -11.49
CA ILE A 214 16.61 4.79 -10.47
C ILE A 214 16.32 3.29 -10.51
N LEU A 215 16.55 2.61 -9.38
CA LEU A 215 16.08 1.26 -9.12
C LEU A 215 14.76 1.35 -8.35
N LEU A 216 13.64 1.08 -9.04
CA LEU A 216 12.32 1.12 -8.47
C LEU A 216 11.85 -0.29 -8.11
N ILE A 217 11.61 -0.56 -6.84
CA ILE A 217 10.98 -1.80 -6.40
C ILE A 217 9.52 -1.53 -6.14
N THR A 218 8.64 -2.29 -6.79
CA THR A 218 7.20 -2.18 -6.59
C THR A 218 6.50 -3.47 -7.01
N HIS A 219 5.32 -3.69 -6.48
CA HIS A 219 4.39 -4.72 -6.94
C HIS A 219 3.23 -4.11 -7.77
N ASP A 220 3.15 -2.79 -7.88
CA ASP A 220 2.10 -2.08 -8.63
C ASP A 220 2.51 -1.87 -10.10
N MET A 221 1.87 -2.62 -11.01
CA MET A 221 2.15 -2.55 -12.46
C MET A 221 1.72 -1.22 -13.08
N GLY A 222 0.79 -0.50 -12.48
CA GLY A 222 0.42 0.84 -12.91
C GLY A 222 1.52 1.87 -12.60
N VAL A 223 2.17 1.74 -11.44
CA VAL A 223 3.37 2.53 -11.09
C VAL A 223 4.52 2.25 -12.06
N VAL A 224 4.73 0.97 -12.41
CA VAL A 224 5.71 0.56 -13.42
C VAL A 224 5.40 1.21 -14.76
N ALA A 225 4.15 1.13 -15.22
CA ALA A 225 3.69 1.72 -16.48
C ALA A 225 3.89 3.25 -16.53
N ASP A 226 3.80 3.93 -15.39
CA ASP A 226 3.90 5.39 -15.29
C ASP A 226 5.32 5.90 -15.51
N ILE A 227 6.31 5.36 -14.80
CA ILE A 227 7.65 5.96 -14.74
C ILE A 227 8.79 5.06 -15.23
N ALA A 228 8.63 3.73 -15.29
CA ALA A 228 9.72 2.84 -15.65
C ALA A 228 10.04 2.87 -17.18
N ASP A 229 11.30 2.72 -17.50
CA ASP A 229 11.78 2.53 -18.87
C ASP A 229 11.94 1.04 -19.17
N ARG A 230 12.40 0.27 -18.18
CA ARG A 230 12.63 -1.17 -18.27
C ARG A 230 12.12 -1.89 -17.03
N VAL A 231 11.74 -3.15 -17.20
CA VAL A 231 11.18 -4.00 -16.14
C VAL A 231 11.99 -5.27 -16.01
N VAL A 232 12.38 -5.58 -14.79
CA VAL A 232 13.00 -6.84 -14.37
C VAL A 232 11.98 -7.59 -13.50
N VAL A 233 11.52 -8.73 -13.98
CA VAL A 233 10.55 -9.59 -13.27
C VAL A 233 11.29 -10.66 -12.50
N MET A 234 11.08 -10.71 -11.19
CA MET A 234 11.69 -11.71 -10.30
C MET A 234 10.65 -12.68 -9.75
N ARG A 235 11.04 -13.96 -9.68
CA ARG A 235 10.27 -15.03 -9.04
C ARG A 235 11.19 -15.96 -8.29
N ASP A 236 10.84 -16.32 -7.06
CA ASP A 236 11.59 -17.30 -6.24
C ASP A 236 13.11 -17.05 -6.24
N GLY A 237 13.52 -15.78 -6.14
CA GLY A 237 14.94 -15.38 -6.11
C GLY A 237 15.64 -15.30 -7.47
N ALA A 238 15.00 -15.65 -8.56
CA ALA A 238 15.58 -15.64 -9.90
C ALA A 238 14.95 -14.57 -10.80
N LEU A 239 15.70 -14.09 -11.78
CA LEU A 239 15.19 -13.25 -12.86
C LEU A 239 14.44 -14.13 -13.86
N VAL A 240 13.18 -13.77 -14.17
CA VAL A 240 12.31 -14.50 -15.09
C VAL A 240 12.20 -13.79 -16.44
N GLU A 241 12.14 -12.47 -16.43
CA GLU A 241 12.01 -11.66 -17.64
C GLU A 241 12.65 -10.28 -17.42
N ASP A 242 13.31 -9.74 -18.45
CA ASP A 242 13.91 -8.40 -18.45
C ASP A 242 13.70 -7.78 -19.84
N GLY A 243 13.14 -6.58 -19.89
CA GLY A 243 12.88 -5.92 -21.16
C GLY A 243 12.27 -4.52 -21.01
N PRO A 244 12.09 -3.81 -22.15
CA PRO A 244 11.41 -2.52 -22.18
C PRO A 244 10.00 -2.63 -21.57
N VAL A 245 9.59 -1.62 -20.78
CA VAL A 245 8.30 -1.61 -20.11
C VAL A 245 7.13 -1.87 -21.06
N GLN A 246 7.20 -1.31 -22.27
CA GLN A 246 6.15 -1.50 -23.28
C GLN A 246 6.00 -2.97 -23.66
N GLU A 247 7.09 -3.67 -23.89
CA GLU A 247 7.07 -5.08 -24.33
C GLU A 247 6.60 -5.99 -23.18
N VAL A 248 7.19 -5.85 -22.00
CA VAL A 248 6.89 -6.71 -20.85
C VAL A 248 5.44 -6.57 -20.38
N LEU A 249 4.86 -5.34 -20.41
CA LEU A 249 3.48 -5.13 -19.96
C LEU A 249 2.42 -5.42 -21.01
N THR A 250 2.75 -5.37 -22.32
CA THR A 250 1.74 -5.62 -23.38
C THR A 250 1.87 -6.97 -24.05
N SER A 251 3.06 -7.57 -24.09
CA SER A 251 3.35 -8.81 -24.78
C SER A 251 4.39 -9.65 -24.03
N PRO A 252 4.14 -10.01 -22.77
CA PRO A 252 5.10 -10.72 -21.94
C PRO A 252 5.49 -12.07 -22.52
N ALA A 253 6.78 -12.36 -22.59
CA ALA A 253 7.32 -13.62 -23.07
C ALA A 253 7.16 -14.75 -22.04
N ALA A 254 7.40 -14.44 -20.76
CA ALA A 254 7.33 -15.43 -19.69
C ALA A 254 5.90 -15.72 -19.25
N ALA A 255 5.58 -17.00 -19.02
CA ALA A 255 4.27 -17.42 -18.52
C ALA A 255 3.93 -16.80 -17.14
N TYR A 256 4.94 -16.68 -16.28
CA TYR A 256 4.76 -16.06 -14.96
C TYR A 256 4.40 -14.58 -15.07
N THR A 257 5.06 -13.83 -15.95
CA THR A 257 4.74 -12.40 -16.16
C THR A 257 3.30 -12.23 -16.63
N ARG A 258 2.82 -13.12 -17.53
CA ARG A 258 1.41 -13.13 -17.95
C ARG A 258 0.47 -13.37 -16.77
N GLN A 259 0.74 -14.39 -15.96
CA GLN A 259 -0.06 -14.66 -14.75
C GLN A 259 -0.09 -13.48 -13.79
N LEU A 260 1.05 -12.80 -13.59
CA LEU A 260 1.15 -11.63 -12.74
C LEU A 260 0.31 -10.47 -13.28
N LEU A 261 0.35 -10.22 -14.58
CA LEU A 261 -0.43 -9.16 -15.25
C LEU A 261 -1.92 -9.46 -15.31
N ASP A 262 -2.29 -10.72 -15.48
CA ASP A 262 -3.70 -11.18 -15.48
C ASP A 262 -4.34 -11.05 -14.09
N ALA A 263 -3.53 -11.12 -13.04
CA ALA A 263 -4.00 -10.94 -11.66
C ALA A 263 -4.21 -9.46 -11.26
N VAL A 264 -3.70 -8.49 -12.08
CA VAL A 264 -3.86 -7.06 -11.79
C VAL A 264 -5.31 -6.63 -12.02
N PRO A 265 -6.03 -6.13 -11.00
CA PRO A 265 -7.35 -5.57 -11.18
C PRO A 265 -7.30 -4.38 -12.15
N ARG A 266 -8.28 -4.29 -13.03
CA ARG A 266 -8.36 -3.19 -14.02
C ARG A 266 -9.72 -2.52 -13.95
N LEU A 267 -9.74 -1.20 -14.00
CA LEU A 267 -10.99 -0.44 -14.13
C LEU A 267 -11.70 -0.80 -15.44
N GLY A 268 -13.01 -1.05 -15.36
CA GLY A 268 -13.86 -1.27 -16.52
C GLY A 268 -13.97 -2.72 -17.00
N GLN A 269 -13.43 -3.70 -16.29
CA GLN A 269 -13.50 -5.12 -16.70
C GLN A 269 -14.83 -5.81 -16.34
N ARG A 270 -15.46 -5.43 -15.22
CA ARG A 270 -16.74 -6.03 -14.80
C ARG A 270 -17.89 -5.43 -15.62
N ASP A 271 -18.78 -6.27 -16.14
CA ASP A 271 -19.96 -5.86 -16.90
C ASP A 271 -20.86 -4.87 -16.12
N GLU A 272 -21.69 -4.11 -16.86
CA GLU A 272 -22.57 -3.09 -16.28
C GLU A 272 -23.80 -3.68 -15.56
N GLU A 273 -23.93 -5.02 -15.49
CA GLU A 273 -25.07 -5.65 -14.81
C GLU A 273 -25.14 -5.23 -13.34
N GLU A 274 -26.27 -4.61 -13.01
CA GLU A 274 -26.61 -4.35 -11.62
C GLU A 274 -27.03 -5.67 -10.96
N PRO A 275 -26.39 -6.07 -9.86
CA PRO A 275 -26.87 -7.22 -9.12
C PRO A 275 -28.28 -6.92 -8.60
N ALA A 276 -29.17 -7.93 -8.65
CA ALA A 276 -30.50 -7.83 -8.06
C ALA A 276 -30.38 -7.61 -6.54
N ALA A 277 -30.29 -6.36 -6.13
CA ALA A 277 -30.22 -6.00 -4.74
C ALA A 277 -31.55 -6.33 -4.05
N SER A 278 -31.48 -6.90 -2.86
CA SER A 278 -32.65 -7.05 -1.99
C SER A 278 -33.16 -5.66 -1.59
N ASP A 279 -34.47 -5.46 -1.52
CA ASP A 279 -35.05 -4.20 -1.03
C ASP A 279 -34.82 -3.96 0.47
N ARG A 280 -34.30 -4.95 1.20
CA ARG A 280 -34.11 -4.86 2.65
C ARG A 280 -32.86 -4.07 3.01
N LEU A 281 -33.05 -2.90 3.63
CA LEU A 281 -31.97 -2.11 4.20
C LEU A 281 -31.41 -2.79 5.45
N MET A 282 -30.09 -2.96 5.50
CA MET A 282 -29.37 -3.55 6.62
C MET A 282 -28.60 -2.50 7.42
N LEU A 283 -28.09 -1.48 6.74
CA LEU A 283 -27.40 -0.34 7.34
C LEU A 283 -27.96 0.95 6.74
N GLU A 284 -28.21 1.93 7.60
CA GLU A 284 -28.58 3.28 7.22
C GLU A 284 -27.85 4.25 8.14
N VAL A 285 -27.07 5.13 7.56
CA VAL A 285 -26.38 6.22 8.24
C VAL A 285 -27.05 7.51 7.80
N ARG A 286 -27.48 8.34 8.76
CA ARG A 286 -28.24 9.57 8.52
C ARG A 286 -27.51 10.74 9.11
N ASP A 287 -27.15 11.71 8.27
CA ASP A 287 -26.58 13.02 8.62
C ASP A 287 -25.45 12.92 9.66
N LEU A 288 -24.58 11.90 9.48
CA LEU A 288 -23.56 11.53 10.45
C LEU A 288 -22.49 12.62 10.55
N VAL A 289 -22.27 13.09 11.78
CA VAL A 289 -21.15 13.97 12.14
C VAL A 289 -20.29 13.30 13.19
N VAL A 290 -18.97 13.27 12.94
CA VAL A 290 -17.98 12.77 13.90
C VAL A 290 -16.90 13.81 14.10
N GLU A 291 -16.71 14.22 15.35
CA GLU A 291 -15.72 15.20 15.75
C GLU A 291 -14.72 14.62 16.73
N TYR A 292 -13.44 14.97 16.52
CA TYR A 292 -12.35 14.66 17.45
C TYR A 292 -11.74 15.95 17.98
N GLY A 293 -11.26 15.91 19.23
CA GLY A 293 -10.61 17.03 19.85
C GLY A 293 -11.35 17.54 21.09
N GLY A 294 -10.90 18.64 21.64
CA GLY A 294 -11.45 19.25 22.85
C GLY A 294 -11.04 20.70 23.00
N ARG A 295 -11.51 21.37 24.06
CA ARG A 295 -11.39 22.81 24.31
C ARG A 295 -9.97 23.41 24.15
N LEU A 296 -8.91 22.60 24.26
CA LEU A 296 -7.51 23.07 24.21
C LEU A 296 -6.79 22.81 22.89
N ARG A 297 -7.30 21.89 22.03
CA ARG A 297 -6.60 21.48 20.79
C ARG A 297 -7.35 21.78 19.48
N GLY A 298 -8.50 22.50 19.58
CA GLY A 298 -9.41 22.66 18.45
C GLY A 298 -10.25 21.40 18.19
N VAL A 299 -11.32 21.55 17.44
CA VAL A 299 -12.21 20.46 17.01
C VAL A 299 -11.89 20.15 15.56
N VAL A 300 -11.64 18.87 15.26
CA VAL A 300 -11.48 18.36 13.89
C VAL A 300 -12.74 17.58 13.56
N ARG A 301 -13.50 18.07 12.59
CA ARG A 301 -14.68 17.39 12.04
C ARG A 301 -14.19 16.38 10.99
N ALA A 302 -14.12 15.12 11.38
CA ALA A 302 -13.60 14.04 10.54
C ALA A 302 -14.66 13.47 9.59
N VAL A 303 -15.96 13.57 9.97
CA VAL A 303 -17.13 13.25 9.15
C VAL A 303 -18.10 14.40 9.30
N ASP A 304 -18.64 14.88 8.20
CA ASP A 304 -19.45 16.09 8.13
C ASP A 304 -20.67 15.87 7.23
N ASP A 305 -21.82 15.62 7.86
CA ASP A 305 -23.12 15.44 7.21
C ASP A 305 -23.14 14.28 6.17
N VAL A 306 -22.75 13.07 6.62
CA VAL A 306 -22.70 11.89 5.76
C VAL A 306 -23.95 11.04 5.93
N SER A 307 -24.65 10.80 4.80
CA SER A 307 -25.77 9.86 4.72
C SER A 307 -25.47 8.78 3.68
N LEU A 308 -25.63 7.50 4.06
CA LEU A 308 -25.46 6.34 3.19
C LEU A 308 -26.34 5.18 3.64
N ASP A 309 -26.64 4.29 2.72
CA ASP A 309 -27.42 3.07 2.97
C ASP A 309 -26.75 1.86 2.32
N VAL A 310 -26.95 0.68 2.92
CA VAL A 310 -26.47 -0.60 2.37
C VAL A 310 -27.57 -1.66 2.53
N ARG A 311 -27.87 -2.34 1.43
CA ARG A 311 -28.90 -3.37 1.35
C ARG A 311 -28.34 -4.76 1.65
N ARG A 312 -29.19 -5.72 1.94
CA ARG A 312 -28.79 -7.09 2.19
C ARG A 312 -28.14 -7.71 0.93
N GLY A 313 -26.93 -8.24 1.08
CA GLY A 313 -26.18 -8.84 -0.01
C GLY A 313 -25.51 -7.82 -0.93
N GLU A 314 -25.54 -6.54 -0.59
CA GLU A 314 -24.88 -5.45 -1.32
C GLU A 314 -23.50 -5.16 -0.75
N ILE A 315 -22.55 -4.83 -1.62
CA ILE A 315 -21.22 -4.29 -1.26
C ILE A 315 -21.16 -2.83 -1.68
N LEU A 316 -21.17 -1.92 -0.70
CA LEU A 316 -20.94 -0.49 -0.92
C LEU A 316 -19.44 -0.18 -0.79
N GLY A 317 -18.81 0.24 -1.88
CA GLY A 317 -17.43 0.75 -1.89
C GLY A 317 -17.36 2.17 -1.33
N LEU A 318 -16.53 2.40 -0.33
CA LEU A 318 -16.27 3.72 0.23
C LEU A 318 -14.85 4.14 -0.15
N VAL A 319 -14.72 5.09 -1.08
CA VAL A 319 -13.46 5.51 -1.68
C VAL A 319 -13.14 6.97 -1.41
N GLY A 320 -11.87 7.37 -1.58
CA GLY A 320 -11.41 8.75 -1.40
C GLY A 320 -9.98 8.79 -0.86
N GLU A 321 -9.41 9.97 -0.75
CA GLU A 321 -8.04 10.18 -0.26
C GLU A 321 -7.86 9.77 1.20
N SER A 322 -6.59 9.59 1.61
CA SER A 322 -6.25 9.36 3.03
C SER A 322 -6.73 10.54 3.88
N GLY A 323 -7.31 10.24 5.06
CA GLY A 323 -7.88 11.26 5.92
C GLY A 323 -9.24 11.82 5.48
N SER A 324 -9.87 11.31 4.41
CA SER A 324 -11.20 11.77 3.98
C SER A 324 -12.36 11.35 4.91
N GLY A 325 -12.11 10.51 5.91
CA GLY A 325 -13.12 10.09 6.89
C GLY A 325 -13.65 8.65 6.73
N LYS A 326 -13.22 7.88 5.74
CA LYS A 326 -13.68 6.50 5.45
C LYS A 326 -13.65 5.58 6.67
N SER A 327 -12.45 5.37 7.23
CA SER A 327 -12.29 4.52 8.42
C SER A 327 -13.00 5.08 9.65
N THR A 328 -13.21 6.40 9.73
CA THR A 328 -13.99 7.03 10.80
C THR A 328 -15.46 6.65 10.71
N ILE A 329 -16.03 6.62 9.49
CA ILE A 329 -17.41 6.13 9.27
C ILE A 329 -17.52 4.66 9.69
N GLY A 330 -16.59 3.80 9.25
CA GLY A 330 -16.56 2.39 9.68
C GLY A 330 -16.50 2.25 11.21
N ARG A 331 -15.65 3.03 11.87
CA ARG A 331 -15.54 3.05 13.34
C ARG A 331 -16.82 3.58 14.01
N ALA A 332 -17.52 4.55 13.44
CA ALA A 332 -18.80 5.03 13.97
C ALA A 332 -19.87 3.94 13.90
N ILE A 333 -19.95 3.21 12.78
CA ILE A 333 -20.93 2.12 12.59
C ILE A 333 -20.75 1.03 13.65
N ILE A 334 -19.52 0.63 13.96
CA ILE A 334 -19.24 -0.36 15.01
C ILE A 334 -19.29 0.24 16.43
N GLY A 335 -19.43 1.57 16.53
CA GLY A 335 -19.46 2.32 17.78
C GLY A 335 -18.11 2.48 18.47
N ALA A 336 -17.03 2.49 17.70
CA ALA A 336 -15.67 2.76 18.15
C ALA A 336 -15.25 4.24 17.93
N ALA A 337 -16.08 5.05 17.23
CA ALA A 337 -15.93 6.50 17.14
C ALA A 337 -17.16 7.19 17.77
N PRO A 338 -17.00 8.40 18.36
CA PRO A 338 -18.12 9.16 18.91
C PRO A 338 -18.99 9.70 17.76
N VAL A 339 -20.30 9.53 17.86
CA VAL A 339 -21.27 10.18 16.98
C VAL A 339 -21.68 11.49 17.66
N THR A 340 -21.39 12.62 17.01
CA THR A 340 -21.68 13.96 17.53
C THR A 340 -23.10 14.38 17.14
N GLU A 341 -23.47 14.16 15.87
CA GLU A 341 -24.80 14.44 15.32
C GLU A 341 -25.19 13.32 14.34
N GLY A 342 -26.48 13.22 14.01
CA GLY A 342 -27.02 12.21 13.13
C GLY A 342 -27.30 10.87 13.80
N GLY A 343 -27.51 9.81 13.00
CA GLY A 343 -27.93 8.52 13.51
C GLY A 343 -27.44 7.34 12.68
N ILE A 344 -27.40 6.16 13.29
CA ILE A 344 -27.07 4.89 12.65
C ILE A 344 -28.18 3.89 12.94
N VAL A 345 -28.79 3.37 11.87
CA VAL A 345 -29.84 2.36 11.93
C VAL A 345 -29.30 1.05 11.39
N ILE A 346 -29.42 -0.03 12.16
CA ILE A 346 -28.96 -1.38 11.83
C ILE A 346 -30.12 -2.33 11.83
N ASP A 347 -30.42 -2.95 10.69
CA ASP A 347 -31.54 -3.88 10.49
C ASP A 347 -32.85 -3.28 11.02
N GLY A 348 -33.12 -2.01 10.69
CA GLY A 348 -34.31 -1.26 11.12
C GLY A 348 -34.28 -0.74 12.56
N THR A 349 -33.19 -0.95 13.30
CA THR A 349 -33.06 -0.53 14.71
C THR A 349 -32.15 0.67 14.84
N ASP A 350 -32.65 1.79 15.36
CA ASP A 350 -31.86 2.99 15.64
C ASP A 350 -30.97 2.79 16.87
N MET A 351 -29.64 2.87 16.64
CA MET A 351 -28.61 2.62 17.65
C MET A 351 -28.57 3.69 18.75
N SER A 352 -29.18 4.87 18.55
CA SER A 352 -29.24 5.93 19.54
C SER A 352 -30.31 5.67 20.62
N THR A 353 -31.39 4.97 20.25
CA THR A 353 -32.58 4.77 21.10
C THR A 353 -32.55 3.50 21.92
N VAL A 354 -31.72 2.51 21.55
CA VAL A 354 -31.70 1.19 22.20
C VAL A 354 -30.88 1.17 23.48
N SER A 355 -31.26 0.24 24.38
CA SER A 355 -30.51 -0.01 25.60
C SER A 355 -29.06 -0.48 25.33
N ARG A 356 -28.19 -0.31 26.33
CA ARG A 356 -26.80 -0.79 26.24
C ARG A 356 -26.69 -2.28 25.93
N ALA A 357 -27.56 -3.09 26.53
CA ALA A 357 -27.59 -4.54 26.33
C ALA A 357 -28.01 -4.90 24.90
N GLU A 358 -29.02 -4.24 24.37
CA GLU A 358 -29.50 -4.46 23.01
C GLU A 358 -28.48 -3.95 21.97
N ARG A 359 -27.87 -2.80 22.19
CA ARG A 359 -26.76 -2.28 21.38
C ARG A 359 -25.61 -3.29 21.30
N THR A 360 -25.26 -3.92 22.43
CA THR A 360 -24.24 -4.98 22.47
C THR A 360 -24.65 -6.19 21.64
N ARG A 361 -25.94 -6.59 21.72
CA ARG A 361 -26.47 -7.72 20.94
C ARG A 361 -26.43 -7.45 19.43
N ILE A 362 -26.82 -6.24 19.01
CA ILE A 362 -26.79 -5.85 17.61
C ILE A 362 -25.34 -5.82 17.08
N ARG A 363 -24.40 -5.23 17.83
CA ARG A 363 -22.99 -5.16 17.46
C ARG A 363 -22.32 -6.53 17.27
N ARG A 364 -22.79 -7.57 17.96
CA ARG A 364 -22.31 -8.95 17.76
C ARG A 364 -22.62 -9.50 16.36
N ARG A 365 -23.55 -8.86 15.63
CA ARG A 365 -23.92 -9.20 14.25
C ARG A 365 -23.16 -8.39 13.21
N ILE A 366 -22.20 -7.57 13.63
CA ILE A 366 -21.30 -6.80 12.76
C ILE A 366 -19.95 -7.48 12.76
N GLY A 367 -19.51 -7.96 11.60
CA GLY A 367 -18.15 -8.42 11.38
C GLY A 367 -17.24 -7.26 11.03
N VAL A 368 -15.96 -7.35 11.41
CA VAL A 368 -14.96 -6.32 11.07
C VAL A 368 -13.69 -6.98 10.60
N VAL A 369 -13.22 -6.57 9.43
CA VAL A 369 -11.88 -6.85 8.91
C VAL A 369 -11.08 -5.55 8.99
N PHE A 370 -10.02 -5.56 9.80
CA PHE A 370 -9.16 -4.39 10.00
C PHE A 370 -8.05 -4.32 8.95
N GLN A 371 -7.57 -3.12 8.67
CA GLN A 371 -6.53 -2.82 7.69
C GLN A 371 -5.24 -3.64 7.87
N ASN A 372 -4.80 -3.88 9.09
CA ASN A 372 -3.57 -4.64 9.35
C ASN A 372 -3.86 -5.96 10.07
N PRO A 373 -3.82 -7.10 9.36
CA PRO A 373 -4.07 -8.41 9.96
C PRO A 373 -3.01 -8.81 10.99
N ALA A 374 -1.77 -8.33 10.85
CA ALA A 374 -0.70 -8.67 11.79
C ALA A 374 -0.94 -8.11 13.20
N THR A 375 -1.54 -6.92 13.30
CA THR A 375 -1.90 -6.32 14.60
C THR A 375 -3.26 -6.76 15.12
N SER A 376 -4.13 -7.28 14.25
CA SER A 376 -5.47 -7.72 14.62
C SER A 376 -5.54 -9.16 15.13
N LEU A 377 -4.55 -10.01 14.80
CA LEU A 377 -4.46 -11.39 15.26
C LEU A 377 -3.58 -11.48 16.51
N ASN A 378 -4.03 -12.29 17.49
CA ASN A 378 -3.20 -12.57 18.67
C ASN A 378 -2.03 -13.49 18.26
N PRO A 379 -0.76 -13.07 18.42
CA PRO A 379 0.40 -13.88 17.98
C PRO A 379 0.59 -15.18 18.77
N ARG A 380 -0.10 -15.34 19.90
CA ARG A 380 -0.06 -16.53 20.75
C ARG A 380 -1.12 -17.56 20.41
N TYR A 381 -2.07 -17.22 19.53
CA TYR A 381 -3.14 -18.13 19.10
C TYR A 381 -2.77 -18.76 17.76
N THR A 382 -3.09 -20.02 17.61
CA THR A 382 -3.07 -20.70 16.31
C THR A 382 -4.18 -20.13 15.40
N VAL A 383 -4.13 -20.46 14.12
CA VAL A 383 -5.18 -20.10 13.15
C VAL A 383 -6.54 -20.59 13.65
N ARG A 384 -6.63 -21.85 14.06
CA ARG A 384 -7.83 -22.45 14.61
C ARG A 384 -8.34 -21.68 15.84
N GLU A 385 -7.49 -21.35 16.78
CA GLU A 385 -7.84 -20.62 18.01
C GLU A 385 -8.30 -19.20 17.70
N SER A 386 -7.67 -18.51 16.74
CA SER A 386 -8.04 -17.18 16.30
C SER A 386 -9.47 -17.12 15.71
N ILE A 387 -9.88 -18.17 14.99
CA ILE A 387 -11.23 -18.30 14.42
C ILE A 387 -12.23 -18.79 15.50
N ALA A 388 -11.80 -19.69 16.38
CA ALA A 388 -12.64 -20.27 17.43
C ALA A 388 -13.01 -19.26 18.52
N GLU A 389 -12.15 -18.32 18.82
CA GLU A 389 -12.31 -17.38 19.95
C GLU A 389 -13.64 -16.62 19.90
N PRO A 390 -14.06 -15.90 18.84
CA PRO A 390 -15.36 -15.25 18.82
C PRO A 390 -16.54 -16.25 18.83
N VAL A 391 -16.40 -17.41 18.18
CA VAL A 391 -17.44 -18.44 18.14
C VAL A 391 -17.71 -19.02 19.53
N ALA A 392 -16.65 -19.24 20.33
CA ALA A 392 -16.75 -19.76 21.68
C ALA A 392 -17.21 -18.69 22.70
N THR A 393 -16.65 -17.47 22.60
CA THR A 393 -16.87 -16.42 23.62
C THR A 393 -18.16 -15.65 23.42
N ILE A 394 -18.49 -15.35 22.17
CA ILE A 394 -19.67 -14.55 21.79
C ILE A 394 -20.81 -15.46 21.32
N GLY A 395 -20.49 -16.44 20.45
CA GLY A 395 -21.47 -17.38 19.90
C GLY A 395 -21.92 -18.45 20.91
N GLY A 396 -21.09 -18.74 21.92
CA GLY A 396 -21.40 -19.72 22.98
C GLY A 396 -21.25 -21.18 22.56
N LEU A 397 -20.79 -21.45 21.31
CA LEU A 397 -20.57 -22.83 20.84
C LEU A 397 -19.41 -23.49 21.57
N ARG A 398 -19.53 -24.81 21.83
CA ARG A 398 -18.51 -25.59 22.55
C ARG A 398 -18.36 -26.99 21.95
N GLY A 399 -17.28 -27.64 22.32
CA GLY A 399 -17.05 -29.05 22.03
C GLY A 399 -17.07 -29.38 20.53
N ARG A 400 -17.98 -30.25 20.10
CA ARG A 400 -18.08 -30.73 18.73
C ARG A 400 -18.58 -29.64 17.77
N GLU A 401 -19.61 -28.90 18.15
CA GLU A 401 -20.19 -27.84 17.32
C GLU A 401 -19.17 -26.72 17.00
N LEU A 402 -18.39 -26.32 18.01
CA LEU A 402 -17.30 -25.34 17.82
C LEU A 402 -16.28 -25.86 16.82
N ARG A 403 -15.86 -27.11 16.94
CA ARG A 403 -14.88 -27.71 16.02
C ARG A 403 -15.40 -27.77 14.59
N GLU A 404 -16.62 -28.25 14.38
CA GLU A 404 -17.27 -28.35 13.07
C GLU A 404 -17.40 -26.97 12.41
N ARG A 405 -17.79 -25.95 13.18
CA ARG A 405 -17.88 -24.56 12.68
C ARG A 405 -16.53 -24.01 12.26
N VAL A 406 -15.49 -24.20 13.06
CA VAL A 406 -14.12 -23.71 12.76
C VAL A 406 -13.55 -24.45 11.55
N GLU A 407 -13.75 -25.77 11.45
CA GLU A 407 -13.28 -26.55 10.29
C GLU A 407 -13.95 -26.09 8.99
N SER A 408 -15.28 -25.84 9.02
CA SER A 408 -16.00 -25.27 7.87
C SER A 408 -15.40 -23.93 7.42
N LEU A 409 -15.12 -23.02 8.37
CA LEU A 409 -14.52 -21.71 8.06
C LEU A 409 -13.11 -21.83 7.53
N LEU A 410 -12.31 -22.77 8.02
CA LEU A 410 -10.95 -23.03 7.51
C LEU A 410 -10.97 -23.53 6.06
N ILE A 411 -11.95 -24.37 5.71
CA ILE A 411 -12.17 -24.82 4.33
C ILE A 411 -12.58 -23.63 3.45
N ASP A 412 -13.52 -22.81 3.92
CA ASP A 412 -14.03 -21.65 3.18
C ASP A 412 -12.95 -20.64 2.78
N VAL A 413 -11.89 -20.54 3.58
CA VAL A 413 -10.78 -19.60 3.34
C VAL A 413 -9.49 -20.28 2.85
N ASP A 414 -9.58 -21.56 2.44
CA ASP A 414 -8.48 -22.37 1.92
C ASP A 414 -7.28 -22.46 2.87
N LEU A 415 -7.53 -22.69 4.18
CA LEU A 415 -6.50 -22.77 5.23
C LEU A 415 -6.61 -24.02 6.13
N ALA A 416 -7.30 -25.07 5.68
CA ALA A 416 -7.50 -26.30 6.47
C ALA A 416 -6.17 -26.98 6.86
N ASP A 417 -5.16 -26.92 5.99
CA ASP A 417 -3.80 -27.45 6.22
C ASP A 417 -2.95 -26.58 7.16
N ARG A 418 -3.37 -25.35 7.45
CA ARG A 418 -2.66 -24.35 8.27
C ARG A 418 -3.26 -24.14 9.65
N ARG A 419 -4.27 -24.92 10.04
CA ARG A 419 -5.06 -24.74 11.28
C ARG A 419 -4.23 -24.63 12.57
N ASP A 420 -3.10 -25.34 12.65
CA ASP A 420 -2.24 -25.39 13.84
C ASP A 420 -1.02 -24.44 13.74
N HIS A 421 -0.92 -23.63 12.65
CA HIS A 421 0.13 -22.62 12.51
C HIS A 421 -0.20 -21.37 13.32
N TYR A 422 0.86 -20.64 13.70
CA TYR A 422 0.76 -19.34 14.36
C TYR A 422 0.81 -18.21 13.31
N PRO A 423 0.30 -16.99 13.61
CA PRO A 423 0.30 -15.87 12.66
C PRO A 423 1.67 -15.52 12.05
N HIS A 424 2.76 -15.67 12.81
CA HIS A 424 4.12 -15.40 12.31
C HIS A 424 4.63 -16.44 11.29
N GLN A 425 3.99 -17.61 11.20
CA GLN A 425 4.31 -18.68 10.25
C GLN A 425 3.51 -18.57 8.93
N LEU A 426 2.62 -17.57 8.83
CA LEU A 426 1.73 -17.35 7.69
C LEU A 426 2.22 -16.21 6.80
N SER A 427 1.94 -16.29 5.50
CA SER A 427 2.09 -15.16 4.58
C SER A 427 1.10 -14.03 4.90
N GLY A 428 1.29 -12.84 4.33
CA GLY A 428 0.37 -11.70 4.46
C GLY A 428 -1.07 -12.06 4.09
N GLY A 429 -1.26 -12.67 2.92
CA GLY A 429 -2.58 -13.09 2.45
C GLY A 429 -3.21 -14.21 3.27
N GLN A 430 -2.40 -15.15 3.78
CA GLN A 430 -2.91 -16.18 4.70
C GLN A 430 -3.40 -15.54 6.00
N ARG A 431 -2.65 -14.60 6.59
CA ARG A 431 -3.12 -13.83 7.76
C ARG A 431 -4.41 -13.06 7.48
N GLN A 432 -4.53 -12.48 6.29
CA GLN A 432 -5.74 -11.76 5.87
C GLN A 432 -6.94 -12.70 5.76
N ARG A 433 -6.76 -13.88 5.15
CA ARG A 433 -7.83 -14.90 5.08
C ARG A 433 -8.26 -15.39 6.48
N VAL A 434 -7.34 -15.51 7.43
CA VAL A 434 -7.69 -15.77 8.84
C VAL A 434 -8.53 -14.63 9.45
N ALA A 435 -8.16 -13.37 9.19
CA ALA A 435 -8.89 -12.21 9.69
C ALA A 435 -10.32 -12.15 9.10
N ILE A 436 -10.47 -12.47 7.81
CA ILE A 436 -11.78 -12.58 7.14
C ILE A 436 -12.60 -13.71 7.76
N ALA A 437 -12.04 -14.92 7.91
CA ALA A 437 -12.73 -16.05 8.53
C ALA A 437 -13.22 -15.72 9.95
N ARG A 438 -12.40 -15.04 10.75
CA ARG A 438 -12.75 -14.56 12.08
C ARG A 438 -13.90 -13.56 12.03
N ALA A 439 -13.88 -12.61 11.08
CA ALA A 439 -14.90 -11.59 10.95
C ALA A 439 -16.28 -12.16 10.56
N VAL A 440 -16.31 -13.25 9.76
CA VAL A 440 -17.56 -13.90 9.33
C VAL A 440 -17.95 -15.08 10.22
N SER A 441 -17.21 -15.38 11.28
CA SER A 441 -17.37 -16.59 12.09
C SER A 441 -18.72 -16.69 12.82
N LEU A 442 -19.36 -15.55 13.08
CA LEU A 442 -20.66 -15.42 13.75
C LEU A 442 -21.83 -15.16 12.77
N ASP A 443 -21.67 -15.43 11.48
CA ASP A 443 -22.65 -15.13 10.43
C ASP A 443 -23.18 -13.68 10.52
N PRO A 444 -22.29 -12.68 10.36
CA PRO A 444 -22.67 -11.29 10.53
C PRO A 444 -23.71 -10.87 9.48
N THR A 445 -24.61 -9.95 9.84
CA THR A 445 -25.54 -9.34 8.89
C THR A 445 -24.93 -8.15 8.16
N ILE A 446 -23.91 -7.52 8.78
CA ILE A 446 -23.14 -6.42 8.22
C ILE A 446 -21.65 -6.74 8.39
N LEU A 447 -20.85 -6.47 7.36
CA LEU A 447 -19.39 -6.56 7.41
C LEU A 447 -18.79 -5.18 7.10
N ILE A 448 -17.88 -4.71 7.95
CA ILE A 448 -17.04 -3.55 7.65
C ILE A 448 -15.66 -4.08 7.30
N ALA A 449 -15.22 -3.84 6.08
CA ALA A 449 -13.90 -4.23 5.59
C ALA A 449 -13.06 -2.96 5.35
N ASP A 450 -12.14 -2.67 6.27
CA ASP A 450 -11.29 -1.48 6.23
C ASP A 450 -9.95 -1.84 5.58
N GLU A 451 -9.78 -1.48 4.31
CA GLU A 451 -8.61 -1.74 3.47
C GLU A 451 -8.09 -3.19 3.55
N PRO A 452 -8.92 -4.20 3.27
CA PRO A 452 -8.57 -5.60 3.53
C PRO A 452 -7.47 -6.17 2.62
N THR A 453 -7.00 -5.42 1.61
CA THR A 453 -6.01 -5.88 0.64
C THR A 453 -4.83 -4.93 0.45
N SER A 454 -4.77 -3.81 1.19
CA SER A 454 -3.82 -2.69 0.95
C SER A 454 -2.33 -3.03 1.10
N ALA A 455 -1.97 -4.14 1.73
CA ALA A 455 -0.58 -4.53 1.96
C ALA A 455 -0.24 -5.90 1.33
N LEU A 456 -0.98 -6.28 0.29
CA LEU A 456 -0.83 -7.57 -0.38
C LEU A 456 -0.31 -7.40 -1.80
N ASP A 457 0.53 -8.32 -2.23
CA ASP A 457 0.91 -8.42 -3.65
C ASP A 457 -0.30 -8.76 -4.51
N VAL A 458 -0.24 -8.39 -5.78
CA VAL A 458 -1.35 -8.49 -6.73
C VAL A 458 -1.95 -9.90 -6.83
N SER A 459 -1.12 -10.94 -6.93
CA SER A 459 -1.59 -12.33 -7.00
C SER A 459 -2.27 -12.80 -5.71
N VAL A 460 -1.73 -12.38 -4.57
CA VAL A 460 -2.29 -12.68 -3.24
C VAL A 460 -3.58 -11.89 -3.02
N GLN A 461 -3.64 -10.63 -3.46
CA GLN A 461 -4.82 -9.78 -3.44
C GLN A 461 -5.98 -10.44 -4.20
N ALA A 462 -5.75 -10.91 -5.42
CA ALA A 462 -6.77 -11.60 -6.22
C ALA A 462 -7.35 -12.83 -5.50
N GLN A 463 -6.49 -13.65 -4.86
CA GLN A 463 -6.93 -14.79 -4.07
C GLN A 463 -7.79 -14.39 -2.86
N VAL A 464 -7.43 -13.32 -2.16
CA VAL A 464 -8.19 -12.81 -1.01
C VAL A 464 -9.55 -12.25 -1.45
N LEU A 465 -9.60 -11.54 -2.57
CA LEU A 465 -10.84 -11.01 -3.14
C LEU A 465 -11.78 -12.14 -3.60
N ASP A 466 -11.25 -13.22 -4.19
CA ASP A 466 -12.05 -14.39 -4.56
C ASP A 466 -12.67 -15.08 -3.32
N VAL A 467 -11.87 -15.29 -2.27
CA VAL A 467 -12.38 -15.81 -0.98
C VAL A 467 -13.46 -14.89 -0.41
N PHE A 468 -13.25 -13.58 -0.45
CA PHE A 468 -14.21 -12.60 0.04
C PHE A 468 -15.53 -12.66 -0.73
N ARG A 469 -15.47 -12.73 -2.07
CA ARG A 469 -16.65 -12.83 -2.95
C ARG A 469 -17.43 -14.13 -2.68
N ARG A 470 -16.78 -15.29 -2.62
CA ARG A 470 -17.40 -16.58 -2.29
C ARG A 470 -18.13 -16.54 -0.94
N LEU A 471 -17.51 -15.93 0.07
CA LEU A 471 -18.13 -15.78 1.39
C LEU A 471 -19.33 -14.83 1.35
N GLN A 472 -19.26 -13.71 0.64
CA GLN A 472 -20.34 -12.74 0.52
C GLN A 472 -21.55 -13.32 -0.23
N GLU A 473 -21.32 -14.03 -1.33
CA GLU A 473 -22.38 -14.72 -2.09
C GLU A 473 -23.12 -15.76 -1.24
N ARG A 474 -22.39 -16.52 -0.44
CA ARG A 474 -22.97 -17.54 0.44
C ARG A 474 -23.70 -16.97 1.64
N LEU A 475 -23.10 -16.02 2.35
CA LEU A 475 -23.62 -15.49 3.62
C LEU A 475 -24.58 -14.31 3.41
N ARG A 476 -24.52 -13.64 2.25
CA ARG A 476 -25.38 -12.52 1.85
C ARG A 476 -25.41 -11.39 2.88
N PHE A 477 -24.28 -11.12 3.53
CA PHE A 477 -24.13 -9.95 4.39
C PHE A 477 -24.12 -8.65 3.57
N ALA A 478 -24.59 -7.56 4.18
CA ALA A 478 -24.36 -6.20 3.68
C ALA A 478 -22.91 -5.79 4.01
N CYS A 479 -22.19 -5.17 3.06
CA CYS A 479 -20.80 -4.81 3.28
C CYS A 479 -20.53 -3.34 3.02
N VAL A 480 -19.78 -2.68 3.93
CA VAL A 480 -19.08 -1.44 3.65
C VAL A 480 -17.61 -1.79 3.42
N PHE A 481 -17.18 -1.67 2.17
CA PHE A 481 -15.84 -2.00 1.71
C PHE A 481 -15.04 -0.71 1.51
N ILE A 482 -14.10 -0.43 2.40
CA ILE A 482 -13.25 0.75 2.37
C ILE A 482 -11.98 0.40 1.60
N SER A 483 -11.68 1.16 0.55
CA SER A 483 -10.44 1.00 -0.23
C SER A 483 -10.01 2.34 -0.84
N HIS A 484 -8.71 2.47 -1.09
CA HIS A 484 -8.15 3.51 -1.95
C HIS A 484 -7.87 2.98 -3.37
N ASP A 485 -7.93 1.66 -3.60
CA ASP A 485 -7.77 1.03 -4.90
C ASP A 485 -9.10 0.96 -5.64
N LEU A 486 -9.26 1.83 -6.66
CA LEU A 486 -10.48 1.93 -7.46
C LEU A 486 -10.70 0.70 -8.35
N ALA A 487 -9.65 0.00 -8.75
CA ALA A 487 -9.77 -1.21 -9.56
C ALA A 487 -10.35 -2.37 -8.74
N VAL A 488 -9.93 -2.51 -7.48
CA VAL A 488 -10.52 -3.46 -6.52
C VAL A 488 -11.99 -3.14 -6.26
N VAL A 489 -12.32 -1.86 -6.11
CA VAL A 489 -13.71 -1.41 -5.91
C VAL A 489 -14.57 -1.69 -7.14
N ASP A 490 -14.03 -1.48 -8.35
CA ASP A 490 -14.72 -1.81 -9.61
C ASP A 490 -14.96 -3.33 -9.75
N GLU A 491 -14.04 -4.14 -9.27
CA GLU A 491 -14.15 -5.60 -9.32
C GLU A 491 -15.19 -6.15 -8.34
N LEU A 492 -15.25 -5.61 -7.11
CA LEU A 492 -15.98 -6.23 -6.00
C LEU A 492 -17.30 -5.54 -5.66
N CYS A 493 -17.36 -4.20 -5.73
CA CYS A 493 -18.48 -3.43 -5.21
C CYS A 493 -19.65 -3.30 -6.20
N ASP A 494 -20.85 -3.09 -5.68
CA ASP A 494 -22.08 -2.88 -6.45
C ASP A 494 -22.39 -1.39 -6.61
N ARG A 495 -22.23 -0.64 -5.51
CA ARG A 495 -22.34 0.82 -5.47
C ARG A 495 -21.07 1.43 -4.90
N VAL A 496 -20.83 2.69 -5.21
CA VAL A 496 -19.67 3.45 -4.75
C VAL A 496 -20.12 4.77 -4.14
N ALA A 497 -19.51 5.14 -3.00
CA ALA A 497 -19.60 6.46 -2.40
C ALA A 497 -18.19 7.06 -2.32
N VAL A 498 -18.00 8.22 -2.92
CA VAL A 498 -16.74 8.95 -2.99
C VAL A 498 -16.70 9.99 -1.89
N LEU A 499 -15.74 9.88 -0.97
CA LEU A 499 -15.55 10.78 0.16
C LEU A 499 -14.42 11.78 -0.10
N HIS A 500 -14.65 13.04 0.31
CA HIS A 500 -13.63 14.09 0.35
C HIS A 500 -13.87 15.02 1.54
N HIS A 501 -12.85 15.24 2.36
CA HIS A 501 -12.92 16.09 3.56
C HIS A 501 -14.15 15.85 4.44
N GLY A 502 -14.45 14.58 4.71
CA GLY A 502 -15.55 14.17 5.59
C GLY A 502 -16.93 14.18 4.95
N ARG A 503 -17.09 14.53 3.68
CA ARG A 503 -18.38 14.61 2.96
C ARG A 503 -18.44 13.64 1.78
N ILE A 504 -19.63 13.14 1.47
CA ILE A 504 -19.88 12.39 0.24
C ILE A 504 -20.00 13.38 -0.91
N MET A 505 -19.11 13.23 -1.88
CA MET A 505 -19.10 14.06 -3.10
C MET A 505 -19.96 13.47 -4.20
N GLU A 506 -19.94 12.15 -4.35
CA GLU A 506 -20.70 11.42 -5.36
C GLU A 506 -21.04 10.02 -4.84
N THR A 507 -22.25 9.54 -5.14
CA THR A 507 -22.66 8.16 -4.81
C THR A 507 -23.59 7.63 -5.88
N GLY A 508 -23.50 6.35 -6.17
CA GLY A 508 -24.34 5.71 -7.17
C GLY A 508 -23.89 4.29 -7.53
N PRO A 509 -24.52 3.67 -8.54
CA PRO A 509 -24.04 2.43 -9.12
C PRO A 509 -22.58 2.53 -9.53
N ARG A 510 -21.82 1.47 -9.28
CA ARG A 510 -20.38 1.39 -9.57
C ARG A 510 -20.03 1.86 -10.99
N ALA A 511 -20.72 1.34 -12.00
CA ALA A 511 -20.47 1.67 -13.40
C ALA A 511 -20.71 3.16 -13.70
N GLN A 512 -21.70 3.79 -13.04
CA GLN A 512 -21.97 5.22 -13.21
C GLN A 512 -20.84 6.05 -12.61
N VAL A 513 -20.49 5.81 -11.33
CA VAL A 513 -19.50 6.62 -10.60
C VAL A 513 -18.10 6.45 -11.16
N LEU A 514 -17.69 5.21 -11.52
CA LEU A 514 -16.31 4.94 -11.95
C LEU A 514 -16.08 5.15 -13.46
N ARG A 515 -17.12 5.03 -14.31
CA ARG A 515 -16.98 5.18 -15.78
C ARG A 515 -17.50 6.51 -16.31
N ARG A 516 -18.47 7.13 -15.62
CA ARG A 516 -19.14 8.38 -16.04
C ARG A 516 -19.28 9.36 -14.88
N PRO A 517 -18.18 9.68 -14.16
CA PRO A 517 -18.24 10.55 -12.99
C PRO A 517 -18.76 11.93 -13.35
N GLN A 518 -19.65 12.46 -12.52
CA GLN A 518 -20.27 13.78 -12.72
C GLN A 518 -19.53 14.87 -11.94
N VAL A 519 -18.84 14.49 -10.85
CA VAL A 519 -18.15 15.42 -9.96
C VAL A 519 -16.68 15.55 -10.33
N ALA A 520 -16.18 16.77 -10.45
CA ALA A 520 -14.79 17.06 -10.83
C ALA A 520 -13.75 16.38 -9.90
N TYR A 521 -14.05 16.22 -8.60
CA TYR A 521 -13.20 15.51 -7.68
C TYR A 521 -13.10 14.01 -8.02
N THR A 522 -14.24 13.35 -8.31
CA THR A 522 -14.29 11.95 -8.72
C THR A 522 -13.51 11.73 -10.03
N GLN A 523 -13.65 12.66 -10.99
CA GLN A 523 -12.90 12.62 -12.25
C GLN A 523 -11.39 12.67 -12.01
N ARG A 524 -10.92 13.56 -11.13
CA ARG A 524 -9.49 13.65 -10.76
C ARG A 524 -9.01 12.40 -10.05
N LEU A 525 -9.79 11.86 -9.12
CA LEU A 525 -9.45 10.64 -8.38
C LEU A 525 -9.28 9.45 -9.35
N ILE A 526 -10.18 9.29 -10.32
CA ILE A 526 -10.11 8.23 -11.33
C ILE A 526 -8.94 8.45 -12.30
N ALA A 527 -8.68 9.70 -12.71
CA ALA A 527 -7.56 10.04 -13.58
C ALA A 527 -6.19 9.80 -12.90
N ALA A 528 -6.14 9.89 -11.57
CA ALA A 528 -4.94 9.60 -10.79
C ALA A 528 -4.71 8.10 -10.56
N ALA A 529 -5.74 7.26 -10.73
CA ALA A 529 -5.61 5.81 -10.53
C ALA A 529 -4.67 5.20 -11.58
N PRO A 530 -3.62 4.47 -11.15
CA PRO A 530 -2.65 3.90 -12.07
C PRO A 530 -3.27 2.77 -12.90
N VAL A 531 -2.85 2.66 -14.17
CA VAL A 531 -3.26 1.58 -15.07
C VAL A 531 -2.02 0.86 -15.62
N PRO A 532 -2.05 -0.48 -15.78
CA PRO A 532 -0.91 -1.25 -16.25
C PRO A 532 -0.77 -1.20 -17.80
N ASP A 533 -0.95 -0.02 -18.37
CA ASP A 533 -0.76 0.28 -19.79
C ASP A 533 0.15 1.49 -19.92
N PRO A 534 1.39 1.33 -20.40
CA PRO A 534 2.38 2.40 -20.47
C PRO A 534 1.97 3.56 -21.37
N VAL A 535 1.25 3.28 -22.47
CA VAL A 535 0.81 4.34 -23.41
C VAL A 535 -0.28 5.18 -22.76
N LEU A 536 -1.30 4.52 -22.24
CA LEU A 536 -2.43 5.20 -21.59
C LEU A 536 -1.99 5.94 -20.32
N GLN A 537 -1.14 5.31 -19.51
CA GLN A 537 -0.68 5.89 -18.24
C GLN A 537 0.17 7.15 -18.48
N ARG A 538 1.10 7.11 -19.45
CA ARG A 538 1.93 8.26 -19.80
C ARG A 538 1.10 9.40 -20.41
N ALA A 539 0.06 9.09 -21.19
CA ALA A 539 -0.88 10.09 -21.70
C ALA A 539 -1.65 10.80 -20.56
N ARG A 540 -2.22 10.02 -19.63
CA ARG A 540 -2.91 10.55 -18.43
C ARG A 540 -1.99 11.43 -17.58
N ARG A 541 -0.74 11.02 -17.42
CA ARG A 541 0.28 11.80 -16.71
C ARG A 541 0.54 13.14 -17.40
N ALA A 542 0.71 13.15 -18.73
CA ALA A 542 0.92 14.37 -19.48
C ALA A 542 -0.25 15.35 -19.34
N GLU A 543 -1.48 14.86 -19.43
CA GLU A 543 -2.70 15.64 -19.21
C GLU A 543 -2.78 16.23 -17.79
N ARG A 544 -2.46 15.43 -16.76
CA ARG A 544 -2.44 15.87 -15.37
C ARG A 544 -1.42 16.99 -15.14
N LEU A 545 -0.20 16.83 -15.67
CA LEU A 545 0.85 17.84 -15.56
C LEU A 545 0.50 19.14 -16.30
N ALA A 546 -0.16 19.06 -17.47
CA ALA A 546 -0.65 20.22 -18.20
C ALA A 546 -1.74 20.96 -17.42
N ALA A 547 -2.68 20.24 -16.81
CA ALA A 547 -3.75 20.82 -16.00
C ALA A 547 -3.23 21.49 -14.70
N SER A 548 -2.13 21.02 -14.15
CA SER A 548 -1.49 21.61 -12.94
C SER A 548 -0.67 22.86 -13.24
N ALA A 549 -0.28 23.07 -14.51
CA ALA A 549 0.51 24.23 -14.97
C ALA A 549 -0.37 25.42 -15.42
N SER A 550 -1.68 25.19 -15.63
CA SER A 550 -2.70 26.20 -15.98
C SER A 550 -3.40 26.76 -14.72
#